data_c9b8305be186e34719909493c4410b70
#
_entry.id   c9b8305be186e34719909493c4410b70
#
_cell.length_a   1.000
_cell.length_b   1.000
_cell.length_c   1.000
_cell.angle_alpha   90.00
_cell.angle_beta   90.00
_cell.angle_gamma   90.00
#
_symmetry.space_group_name_H-M   'P 1'
#
loop_
_entity.id
_entity.type
_entity.pdbx_description
1 polymer ?
#
loop_
_entity_poly.entity_id
_entity_poly.type
_entity_poly.pdbx_seq_one_letter_code
_entity_poly.pdbx_strand_id
1 'polypeptide(L)'
;IYTNETVREVPAVVVDNNRSTLSREYLRLVDAGPDLYIVSHCADMEEAKALLKEGKAYGIIYIPESFSRDIAKGIQTRVTLYCDMSGMLYYKAMLTANTNASLTMNKQIKIERSGNTTERQDEVSSSPIEYEDISIFNPQNGFAGFLIPAVLMLIIQQTLLLGIGLSAGTARETNRFRDLVPLSRHYHGTLRIVLGKSLTYFMIYVIMSVYMLCLVPKMFSLVQIAQAGTLFAFVLPYILACIFFAMTCSIFIHHREACMMIYVFTSVPLLFISGISWPGSAIPEFWKVVSWIFPSTFGINGFVRINNMGATLPDVATEYHTLWLQAGIYFLTTCIVYRQQLTLS
;
A
#
# COMPACT_ATOMS: atom_id res chain seq x y z
N ILE A 1 -7.63 -14.39 0.58
CA ILE A 1 -7.72 -13.59 -0.66
C ILE A 1 -6.32 -13.36 -1.25
N TYR A 2 -5.27 -13.20 -0.43
CA TYR A 2 -3.90 -12.95 -0.88
C TYR A 2 -3.00 -14.18 -0.62
N THR A 3 -3.36 -15.33 -1.20
CA THR A 3 -2.53 -16.55 -1.09
C THR A 3 -1.26 -16.46 -1.94
N ASN A 4 -1.31 -15.71 -3.05
CA ASN A 4 -0.13 -15.38 -3.88
C ASN A 4 0.17 -13.88 -3.74
N GLU A 5 1.15 -13.54 -2.92
CA GLU A 5 1.55 -12.15 -2.68
C GLU A 5 2.27 -11.51 -3.88
N THR A 6 2.88 -12.34 -4.73
CA THR A 6 3.50 -11.92 -5.99
C THR A 6 2.69 -12.41 -7.17
N VAL A 7 2.52 -11.57 -8.17
CA VAL A 7 1.92 -11.98 -9.43
C VAL A 7 2.92 -12.84 -10.18
N ARG A 8 2.56 -14.09 -10.46
CA ARG A 8 3.35 -15.06 -11.20
C ARG A 8 2.58 -15.50 -12.44
N GLU A 9 3.32 -16.06 -13.41
CA GLU A 9 2.74 -16.61 -14.65
C GLU A 9 1.85 -15.60 -15.37
N VAL A 10 2.35 -14.35 -15.52
CA VAL A 10 1.63 -13.31 -16.25
C VAL A 10 1.55 -13.70 -17.74
N PRO A 11 0.35 -13.81 -18.32
CA PRO A 11 0.21 -14.21 -19.70
C PRO A 11 0.74 -13.13 -20.66
N ALA A 12 1.65 -13.52 -21.55
CA ALA A 12 2.21 -12.69 -22.60
C ALA A 12 2.09 -13.37 -23.96
N VAL A 13 2.09 -12.60 -25.03
CA VAL A 13 2.14 -13.08 -26.40
C VAL A 13 3.45 -12.65 -27.06
N VAL A 14 3.86 -13.39 -28.05
CA VAL A 14 5.14 -13.21 -28.75
C VAL A 14 4.91 -12.93 -30.22
N VAL A 15 5.62 -11.93 -30.75
CA VAL A 15 5.77 -11.67 -32.18
C VAL A 15 7.24 -11.84 -32.51
N ASP A 16 7.62 -13.04 -32.98
CA ASP A 16 8.99 -13.37 -33.39
C ASP A 16 9.14 -13.33 -34.92
N ASN A 17 9.66 -12.23 -35.43
CA ASN A 17 9.93 -12.06 -36.84
C ASN A 17 11.28 -12.69 -37.28
N ASN A 18 12.15 -13.05 -36.34
CA ASN A 18 13.44 -13.65 -36.62
C ASN A 18 13.37 -15.17 -36.79
N ARG A 19 12.58 -15.87 -36.00
CA ARG A 19 12.37 -17.31 -36.00
C ARG A 19 13.66 -18.16 -36.00
N SER A 20 14.73 -17.62 -35.39
CA SER A 20 16.04 -18.27 -35.29
C SER A 20 16.15 -19.19 -34.05
N THR A 21 17.26 -19.91 -33.96
CA THR A 21 17.62 -20.68 -32.76
C THR A 21 17.84 -19.76 -31.58
N LEU A 22 18.48 -18.59 -31.76
CA LEU A 22 18.74 -17.60 -30.75
C LEU A 22 17.44 -16.94 -30.23
N SER A 23 16.49 -16.61 -31.14
CA SER A 23 15.22 -16.05 -30.72
C SER A 23 14.40 -17.05 -29.88
N ARG A 24 14.40 -18.34 -30.26
CA ARG A 24 13.73 -19.40 -29.49
C ARG A 24 14.39 -19.63 -28.14
N GLU A 25 15.70 -19.54 -28.07
CA GLU A 25 16.43 -19.65 -26.80
C GLU A 25 16.09 -18.49 -25.85
N TYR A 26 16.07 -17.27 -26.38
CA TYR A 26 15.63 -16.10 -25.62
C TYR A 26 14.20 -16.28 -25.04
N LEU A 27 13.26 -16.70 -25.88
CA LEU A 27 11.88 -16.94 -25.48
C LEU A 27 11.76 -18.06 -24.44
N ARG A 28 12.58 -19.12 -24.58
CA ARG A 28 12.64 -20.19 -23.58
C ARG A 28 13.18 -19.70 -22.23
N LEU A 29 14.17 -18.80 -22.22
CA LEU A 29 14.67 -18.18 -21.00
C LEU A 29 13.61 -17.31 -20.34
N VAL A 30 12.82 -16.58 -21.11
CA VAL A 30 11.70 -15.77 -20.61
C VAL A 30 10.61 -16.66 -20.00
N ASP A 31 10.20 -17.72 -20.70
CA ASP A 31 9.11 -18.62 -20.29
C ASP A 31 9.51 -19.56 -19.14
N ALA A 32 10.80 -19.83 -18.97
CA ALA A 32 11.32 -20.66 -17.88
C ALA A 32 11.27 -19.95 -16.51
N GLY A 33 11.08 -18.63 -16.50
CA GLY A 33 10.96 -17.84 -15.27
C GLY A 33 9.59 -17.99 -14.62
N PRO A 34 9.48 -17.75 -13.30
CA PRO A 34 8.20 -17.86 -12.60
C PRO A 34 7.25 -16.68 -12.86
N ASP A 35 7.73 -15.60 -13.48
CA ASP A 35 7.02 -14.32 -13.54
C ASP A 35 6.12 -14.20 -14.76
N LEU A 36 6.46 -14.92 -15.87
CA LEU A 36 5.82 -14.77 -17.16
C LEU A 36 5.52 -16.13 -17.77
N TYR A 37 4.41 -16.22 -18.50
CA TYR A 37 3.98 -17.39 -19.24
C TYR A 37 3.61 -16.99 -20.69
N ILE A 38 4.18 -17.67 -21.70
CA ILE A 38 3.89 -17.40 -23.11
C ILE A 38 2.64 -18.16 -23.51
N VAL A 39 1.53 -17.44 -23.75
CA VAL A 39 0.24 -18.01 -24.13
C VAL A 39 0.22 -18.43 -25.59
N SER A 40 0.76 -17.58 -26.50
CA SER A 40 0.74 -17.84 -27.93
C SER A 40 1.83 -17.07 -28.68
N HIS A 41 2.18 -17.61 -29.85
CA HIS A 41 3.02 -16.96 -30.86
C HIS A 41 2.13 -16.37 -31.95
N CYS A 42 2.11 -15.05 -32.07
CA CYS A 42 1.33 -14.34 -33.08
C CYS A 42 2.12 -14.14 -34.36
N ALA A 43 1.41 -14.13 -35.47
CA ALA A 43 2.03 -13.92 -36.80
C ALA A 43 2.45 -12.44 -36.97
N ASP A 44 1.68 -11.52 -36.45
CA ASP A 44 1.92 -10.09 -36.57
C ASP A 44 1.50 -9.30 -35.30
N MET A 45 1.78 -8.01 -35.32
CA MET A 45 1.49 -7.11 -34.20
C MET A 45 -0.02 -6.85 -34.01
N GLU A 46 -0.83 -6.95 -35.07
CA GLU A 46 -2.27 -6.67 -34.99
C GLU A 46 -2.99 -7.84 -34.31
N GLU A 47 -2.61 -9.06 -34.58
CA GLU A 47 -3.10 -10.25 -33.86
C GLU A 47 -2.74 -10.16 -32.37
N ALA A 48 -1.49 -9.82 -32.06
CA ALA A 48 -1.03 -9.66 -30.69
C ALA A 48 -1.80 -8.58 -29.93
N LYS A 49 -2.05 -7.42 -30.55
CA LYS A 49 -2.86 -6.35 -29.97
C LYS A 49 -4.33 -6.77 -29.77
N ALA A 50 -4.89 -7.60 -30.65
CA ALA A 50 -6.24 -8.10 -30.50
C ALA A 50 -6.36 -8.96 -29.22
N LEU A 51 -5.38 -9.85 -28.97
CA LEU A 51 -5.34 -10.66 -27.76
C LEU A 51 -5.18 -9.83 -26.48
N LEU A 52 -4.44 -8.72 -26.52
CA LEU A 52 -4.38 -7.77 -25.39
C LEU A 52 -5.74 -7.11 -25.15
N LYS A 53 -6.43 -6.65 -26.20
CA LYS A 53 -7.77 -6.04 -26.10
C LYS A 53 -8.80 -7.02 -25.55
N GLU A 54 -8.67 -8.30 -25.86
CA GLU A 54 -9.52 -9.38 -25.31
C GLU A 54 -9.17 -9.75 -23.87
N GLY A 55 -8.09 -9.17 -23.28
CA GLY A 55 -7.64 -9.50 -21.92
C GLY A 55 -7.00 -10.89 -21.78
N LYS A 56 -6.63 -11.54 -22.88
CA LYS A 56 -5.96 -12.85 -22.90
C LYS A 56 -4.48 -12.77 -22.59
N ALA A 57 -3.86 -11.60 -22.79
CA ALA A 57 -2.49 -11.31 -22.45
C ALA A 57 -2.34 -9.87 -21.96
N TYR A 58 -1.29 -9.59 -21.19
CA TYR A 58 -0.98 -8.27 -20.66
C TYR A 58 0.26 -7.63 -21.28
N GLY A 59 0.93 -8.32 -22.17
CA GLY A 59 2.07 -7.77 -22.90
C GLY A 59 2.45 -8.56 -24.13
N ILE A 60 3.26 -7.90 -25.00
CA ILE A 60 3.77 -8.43 -26.25
C ILE A 60 5.29 -8.36 -26.21
N ILE A 61 5.95 -9.49 -26.47
CA ILE A 61 7.40 -9.56 -26.67
C ILE A 61 7.65 -9.54 -28.18
N TYR A 62 8.29 -8.47 -28.66
CA TYR A 62 8.59 -8.31 -30.06
C TYR A 62 10.07 -8.53 -30.34
N ILE A 63 10.40 -9.49 -31.22
CA ILE A 63 11.75 -9.78 -31.68
C ILE A 63 11.87 -9.39 -33.16
N PRO A 64 12.79 -8.45 -33.52
CA PRO A 64 12.93 -7.99 -34.87
C PRO A 64 13.59 -9.03 -35.78
N GLU A 65 13.35 -8.95 -37.08
CA GLU A 65 13.90 -9.86 -38.08
C GLU A 65 15.44 -9.89 -38.08
N SER A 66 16.08 -8.77 -37.80
CA SER A 66 17.55 -8.65 -37.78
C SER A 66 18.23 -9.27 -36.55
N PHE A 67 17.47 -9.73 -35.53
CA PHE A 67 17.97 -10.11 -34.22
C PHE A 67 19.22 -11.01 -34.26
N SER A 68 19.14 -12.19 -34.85
CA SER A 68 20.28 -13.12 -34.89
C SER A 68 21.43 -12.64 -35.78
N ARG A 69 21.10 -11.97 -36.90
CA ARG A 69 22.09 -11.40 -37.81
C ARG A 69 22.93 -10.31 -37.16
N ASP A 70 22.30 -9.44 -36.42
CA ASP A 70 22.97 -8.33 -35.73
C ASP A 70 23.83 -8.85 -34.58
N ILE A 71 23.35 -9.83 -33.80
CA ILE A 71 24.17 -10.53 -32.82
C ILE A 71 25.40 -11.16 -33.43
N ALA A 72 25.26 -11.90 -34.55
CA ALA A 72 26.40 -12.54 -35.24
C ALA A 72 27.43 -11.53 -35.74
N LYS A 73 27.01 -10.35 -36.18
CA LYS A 73 27.89 -9.24 -36.60
C LYS A 73 28.51 -8.44 -35.45
N GLY A 74 28.15 -8.72 -34.22
CA GLY A 74 28.59 -7.91 -33.07
C GLY A 74 27.88 -6.56 -32.93
N ILE A 75 26.75 -6.37 -33.62
CA ILE A 75 25.93 -5.16 -33.56
C ILE A 75 24.90 -5.34 -32.47
N GLN A 76 24.66 -4.27 -31.70
CA GLN A 76 23.61 -4.26 -30.66
C GLN A 76 22.23 -4.39 -31.29
N THR A 77 21.45 -5.36 -30.83
CA THR A 77 20.04 -5.55 -31.20
C THR A 77 19.12 -5.26 -30.02
N ARG A 78 17.81 -5.20 -30.28
CA ARG A 78 16.81 -4.87 -29.26
C ARG A 78 15.65 -5.84 -29.31
N VAL A 79 15.25 -6.34 -28.17
CA VAL A 79 13.92 -6.96 -27.95
C VAL A 79 13.02 -5.89 -27.35
N THR A 80 11.83 -5.70 -27.91
CA THR A 80 10.91 -4.68 -27.45
C THR A 80 9.77 -5.33 -26.68
N LEU A 81 9.54 -4.84 -25.47
CA LEU A 81 8.43 -5.26 -24.63
C LEU A 81 7.33 -4.18 -24.65
N TYR A 82 6.14 -4.55 -25.14
CA TYR A 82 4.94 -3.73 -25.05
C TYR A 82 4.07 -4.27 -23.92
N CYS A 83 3.80 -3.47 -22.89
CA CYS A 83 3.04 -3.89 -21.73
C CYS A 83 1.77 -3.05 -21.53
N ASP A 84 0.73 -3.68 -21.05
CA ASP A 84 -0.43 -2.98 -20.52
C ASP A 84 -0.06 -2.35 -19.17
N MET A 85 0.01 -1.02 -19.13
CA MET A 85 0.33 -0.24 -17.95
C MET A 85 -0.88 0.00 -17.02
N SER A 86 -2.06 -0.49 -17.38
CA SER A 86 -3.23 -0.43 -16.50
C SER A 86 -3.05 -1.29 -15.23
N GLY A 87 -2.20 -2.32 -15.30
CA GLY A 87 -1.81 -3.15 -14.18
C GLY A 87 -0.32 -3.08 -13.87
N MET A 88 0.09 -2.21 -12.94
CA MET A 88 1.51 -2.02 -12.59
C MET A 88 2.23 -3.30 -12.15
N LEU A 89 1.52 -4.24 -11.51
CA LEU A 89 2.09 -5.52 -11.09
C LEU A 89 2.44 -6.42 -12.28
N TYR A 90 1.59 -6.45 -13.31
CA TYR A 90 1.85 -7.18 -14.54
C TYR A 90 3.07 -6.63 -15.28
N TYR A 91 3.15 -5.29 -15.37
CA TYR A 91 4.31 -4.62 -15.95
C TYR A 91 5.61 -5.00 -15.24
N LYS A 92 5.63 -4.95 -13.88
CA LYS A 92 6.81 -5.30 -13.10
C LYS A 92 7.26 -6.74 -13.37
N ALA A 93 6.35 -7.70 -13.34
CA ALA A 93 6.65 -9.11 -13.61
C ALA A 93 7.25 -9.32 -15.02
N MET A 94 6.62 -8.73 -16.03
CA MET A 94 7.11 -8.81 -17.42
C MET A 94 8.47 -8.15 -17.61
N LEU A 95 8.69 -6.98 -17.00
CA LEU A 95 9.97 -6.29 -17.07
C LEU A 95 11.08 -7.14 -16.42
N THR A 96 10.80 -7.70 -15.25
CA THR A 96 11.76 -8.56 -14.52
C THR A 96 12.13 -9.79 -15.35
N ALA A 97 11.14 -10.51 -15.88
CA ALA A 97 11.35 -11.70 -16.72
C ALA A 97 12.23 -11.39 -17.96
N ASN A 98 11.88 -10.33 -18.71
CA ASN A 98 12.63 -9.96 -19.90
C ASN A 98 14.04 -9.44 -19.58
N THR A 99 14.20 -8.71 -18.48
CA THR A 99 15.52 -8.23 -18.03
C THR A 99 16.43 -9.40 -17.65
N ASN A 100 15.94 -10.36 -16.88
CA ASN A 100 16.69 -11.54 -16.47
C ASN A 100 17.08 -12.41 -17.67
N ALA A 101 16.16 -12.63 -18.60
CA ALA A 101 16.44 -13.36 -19.85
C ALA A 101 17.51 -12.65 -20.68
N SER A 102 17.42 -11.32 -20.81
CA SER A 102 18.40 -10.50 -21.53
C SER A 102 19.79 -10.55 -20.88
N LEU A 103 19.87 -10.47 -19.56
CA LEU A 103 21.13 -10.56 -18.83
C LEU A 103 21.77 -11.94 -18.99
N THR A 104 20.98 -13.00 -18.86
CA THR A 104 21.43 -14.38 -19.01
C THR A 104 21.95 -14.63 -20.41
N MET A 105 21.20 -14.24 -21.45
CA MET A 105 21.61 -14.39 -22.85
C MET A 105 22.84 -13.55 -23.18
N ASN A 106 22.93 -12.32 -22.67
CA ASN A 106 24.12 -11.47 -22.84
C ASN A 106 25.37 -12.12 -22.22
N LYS A 107 25.23 -12.77 -21.05
CA LYS A 107 26.30 -13.53 -20.43
C LYS A 107 26.75 -14.68 -21.30
N GLN A 108 25.83 -15.50 -21.84
CA GLN A 108 26.13 -16.60 -22.75
C GLN A 108 26.84 -16.13 -23.99
N ILE A 109 26.35 -15.08 -24.67
CA ILE A 109 26.96 -14.53 -25.88
C ILE A 109 28.38 -14.01 -25.61
N LYS A 110 28.64 -13.40 -24.48
CA LYS A 110 29.99 -12.93 -24.09
C LYS A 110 30.94 -14.11 -23.88
N ILE A 111 30.51 -15.15 -23.18
CA ILE A 111 31.31 -16.38 -22.96
C ILE A 111 31.65 -17.05 -24.31
N GLU A 112 30.66 -17.24 -25.17
CA GLU A 112 30.89 -17.84 -26.51
C GLU A 112 31.89 -17.04 -27.35
N ARG A 113 31.91 -15.72 -27.22
CA ARG A 113 32.84 -14.85 -27.96
C ARG A 113 34.23 -14.77 -27.36
N SER A 114 34.39 -14.99 -26.06
CA SER A 114 35.70 -14.94 -25.38
C SER A 114 36.60 -16.14 -25.68
N GLY A 115 36.06 -17.23 -26.22
CA GLY A 115 36.82 -18.39 -26.62
C GLY A 115 37.26 -19.26 -25.44
N ASN A 116 38.46 -19.87 -25.55
CA ASN A 116 38.97 -20.77 -24.49
C ASN A 116 39.45 -20.01 -23.24
N THR A 117 38.54 -19.67 -22.36
CA THR A 117 38.78 -19.02 -21.08
C THR A 117 38.45 -19.98 -19.94
N THR A 118 38.95 -19.70 -18.72
CA THR A 118 38.57 -20.44 -17.52
C THR A 118 37.23 -19.96 -17.01
N GLU A 119 36.45 -20.82 -16.34
CA GLU A 119 35.14 -20.47 -15.73
C GLU A 119 35.20 -19.17 -14.94
N ARG A 120 36.28 -18.95 -14.16
CA ARG A 120 36.46 -17.72 -13.39
C ARG A 120 36.73 -16.47 -14.26
N GLN A 121 37.41 -16.62 -15.37
CA GLN A 121 37.61 -15.53 -16.36
C GLN A 121 36.30 -15.18 -17.06
N ASP A 122 35.49 -16.20 -17.38
CA ASP A 122 34.18 -16.03 -17.99
C ASP A 122 33.22 -15.30 -17.04
N GLU A 123 33.25 -15.68 -15.76
CA GLU A 123 32.45 -15.03 -14.71
C GLU A 123 32.83 -13.56 -14.55
N VAL A 124 34.11 -13.24 -14.38
CA VAL A 124 34.61 -11.88 -14.23
C VAL A 124 34.41 -11.03 -15.49
N SER A 125 34.64 -11.60 -16.70
CA SER A 125 34.45 -10.83 -17.95
C SER A 125 32.98 -10.67 -18.35
N SER A 126 32.11 -11.61 -17.97
CA SER A 126 30.68 -11.53 -18.25
C SER A 126 29.94 -10.61 -17.26
N SER A 127 30.38 -10.57 -16.01
CA SER A 127 29.77 -9.79 -14.92
C SER A 127 30.86 -9.20 -14.02
N PRO A 128 31.60 -8.17 -14.50
CA PRO A 128 32.70 -7.56 -13.73
C PRO A 128 32.24 -6.89 -12.42
N ILE A 129 30.96 -6.57 -12.33
CA ILE A 129 30.29 -6.11 -11.11
C ILE A 129 29.15 -7.09 -10.86
N GLU A 130 29.27 -7.87 -9.81
CA GLU A 130 28.19 -8.73 -9.34
C GLU A 130 27.13 -7.89 -8.64
N TYR A 131 25.88 -8.09 -9.03
CA TYR A 131 24.74 -7.40 -8.47
C TYR A 131 23.93 -8.38 -7.61
N GLU A 132 23.82 -8.09 -6.33
CA GLU A 132 23.00 -8.83 -5.40
C GLU A 132 21.83 -7.97 -4.94
N ASP A 133 20.59 -8.41 -5.21
CA ASP A 133 19.37 -7.73 -4.79
C ASP A 133 18.80 -8.41 -3.53
N ILE A 134 18.93 -7.74 -2.38
CA ILE A 134 18.39 -8.21 -1.13
C ILE A 134 17.21 -7.35 -0.74
N SER A 135 16.01 -7.89 -0.87
CA SER A 135 14.78 -7.22 -0.44
C SER A 135 14.71 -7.14 1.08
N ILE A 136 14.87 -5.92 1.61
CA ILE A 136 14.77 -5.64 3.05
C ILE A 136 13.33 -5.25 3.40
N PHE A 137 12.83 -5.72 4.56
CA PHE A 137 11.50 -5.40 5.12
C PHE A 137 10.27 -5.96 4.40
N ASN A 138 10.38 -6.40 3.18
CA ASN A 138 9.37 -7.13 2.45
C ASN A 138 10.01 -8.20 1.57
N PRO A 139 10.55 -9.30 2.17
CA PRO A 139 11.32 -10.31 1.44
C PRO A 139 10.55 -10.97 0.30
N GLN A 140 9.23 -11.03 0.42
CA GLN A 140 8.36 -11.64 -0.60
C GLN A 140 8.02 -10.67 -1.73
N ASN A 141 8.42 -9.39 -1.63
CA ASN A 141 8.02 -8.31 -2.56
C ASN A 141 6.49 -8.25 -2.78
N GLY A 142 5.72 -8.71 -1.78
CA GLY A 142 4.29 -8.88 -1.84
C GLY A 142 3.53 -7.56 -1.67
N PHE A 143 2.43 -7.42 -2.41
CA PHE A 143 1.55 -6.27 -2.30
C PHE A 143 0.81 -6.23 -0.95
N ALA A 144 0.47 -7.41 -0.42
CA ALA A 144 -0.21 -7.53 0.87
C ALA A 144 0.66 -7.04 2.03
N GLY A 145 1.92 -7.43 2.09
CA GLY A 145 2.87 -6.98 3.11
C GLY A 145 3.09 -5.46 3.11
N PHE A 146 2.91 -4.83 1.95
CA PHE A 146 3.01 -3.39 1.77
C PHE A 146 1.73 -2.63 2.17
N LEU A 147 0.57 -3.07 1.68
CA LEU A 147 -0.68 -2.31 1.78
C LEU A 147 -1.49 -2.61 3.06
N ILE A 148 -1.54 -3.88 3.49
CA ILE A 148 -2.42 -4.29 4.60
C ILE A 148 -2.13 -3.54 5.90
N PRO A 149 -0.86 -3.35 6.35
CA PRO A 149 -0.58 -2.60 7.57
C PRO A 149 -1.18 -1.18 7.55
N ALA A 150 -1.08 -0.49 6.42
CA ALA A 150 -1.64 0.84 6.25
C ALA A 150 -3.17 0.84 6.31
N VAL A 151 -3.80 -0.13 5.64
CA VAL A 151 -5.26 -0.29 5.62
C VAL A 151 -5.81 -0.62 7.00
N LEU A 152 -5.14 -1.45 7.79
CA LEU A 152 -5.56 -1.77 9.17
C LEU A 152 -5.61 -0.52 10.05
N MET A 153 -4.61 0.36 9.96
CA MET A 153 -4.62 1.63 10.68
C MET A 153 -5.78 2.53 10.21
N LEU A 154 -6.00 2.62 8.90
CA LEU A 154 -7.11 3.41 8.36
C LEU A 154 -8.46 2.87 8.82
N ILE A 155 -8.66 1.55 8.85
CA ILE A 155 -9.90 0.91 9.33
C ILE A 155 -10.20 1.32 10.79
N ILE A 156 -9.19 1.38 11.66
CA ILE A 156 -9.37 1.83 13.05
C ILE A 156 -9.95 3.25 13.09
N GLN A 157 -9.39 4.20 12.34
CA GLN A 157 -9.92 5.56 12.28
C GLN A 157 -11.32 5.60 11.68
N GLN A 158 -11.54 4.92 10.58
CA GLN A 158 -12.80 4.96 9.86
C GLN A 158 -13.95 4.32 10.64
N THR A 159 -13.69 3.20 11.31
CA THR A 159 -14.71 2.55 12.14
C THR A 159 -15.02 3.37 13.40
N LEU A 160 -14.03 4.08 13.98
CA LEU A 160 -14.27 5.08 15.03
C LEU A 160 -15.17 6.21 14.55
N LEU A 161 -14.85 6.79 13.39
CA LEU A 161 -15.65 7.86 12.78
C LEU A 161 -17.09 7.39 12.53
N LEU A 162 -17.25 6.18 11.99
CA LEU A 162 -18.57 5.57 11.76
C LEU A 162 -19.32 5.32 13.06
N GLY A 163 -18.70 4.67 14.06
CA GLY A 163 -19.35 4.31 15.32
C GLY A 163 -19.78 5.53 16.15
N ILE A 164 -18.88 6.52 16.27
CA ILE A 164 -19.18 7.77 17.01
C ILE A 164 -20.21 8.59 16.22
N GLY A 165 -20.09 8.66 14.90
CA GLY A 165 -21.01 9.38 14.05
C GLY A 165 -22.42 8.80 14.05
N LEU A 166 -22.57 7.46 13.97
CA LEU A 166 -23.85 6.78 14.07
C LEU A 166 -24.50 7.02 15.45
N SER A 167 -23.72 6.93 16.52
CA SER A 167 -24.20 7.22 17.86
C SER A 167 -24.71 8.65 18.01
N ALA A 168 -23.96 9.63 17.46
CA ALA A 168 -24.34 11.03 17.48
C ALA A 168 -25.58 11.31 16.61
N GLY A 169 -25.66 10.76 15.40
CA GLY A 169 -26.81 10.88 14.50
C GLY A 169 -28.08 10.31 15.14
N THR A 170 -28.01 9.10 15.68
CA THR A 170 -29.14 8.45 16.38
C THR A 170 -29.61 9.26 17.59
N ALA A 171 -28.66 9.80 18.38
CA ALA A 171 -29.01 10.64 19.55
C ALA A 171 -29.74 11.93 19.14
N ARG A 172 -29.40 12.51 17.98
CA ARG A 172 -30.10 13.68 17.44
C ARG A 172 -31.48 13.36 16.89
N GLU A 173 -31.61 12.30 16.08
CA GLU A 173 -32.88 11.85 15.53
C GLU A 173 -33.91 11.51 16.62
N THR A 174 -33.44 10.94 17.73
CA THR A 174 -34.30 10.53 18.86
C THR A 174 -34.43 11.59 19.96
N ASN A 175 -33.90 12.80 19.78
CA ASN A 175 -33.87 13.89 20.80
C ASN A 175 -33.25 13.49 22.14
N ARG A 176 -32.44 12.43 22.21
CA ARG A 176 -31.79 11.93 23.41
C ARG A 176 -30.61 12.77 23.91
N PHE A 177 -30.22 13.81 23.19
CA PHE A 177 -29.22 14.77 23.69
C PHE A 177 -29.68 15.44 24.98
N ARG A 178 -31.01 15.60 25.18
CA ARG A 178 -31.59 16.12 26.42
C ARG A 178 -31.33 15.25 27.64
N ASP A 179 -31.11 13.95 27.47
CA ASP A 179 -30.80 13.05 28.58
C ASP A 179 -29.42 13.31 29.20
N LEU A 180 -28.53 14.04 28.51
CA LEU A 180 -27.23 14.49 29.03
C LEU A 180 -27.29 15.81 29.76
N VAL A 181 -28.36 16.60 29.60
CA VAL A 181 -28.56 17.94 30.20
C VAL A 181 -28.62 17.93 31.73
N PRO A 182 -29.25 16.95 32.40
CA PRO A 182 -29.28 16.92 33.87
C PRO A 182 -27.89 16.88 34.51
N LEU A 183 -26.96 16.16 33.90
CA LEU A 183 -25.57 16.07 34.34
C LEU A 183 -24.80 17.38 34.17
N SER A 184 -25.11 18.17 33.12
CA SER A 184 -24.46 19.44 32.83
C SER A 184 -24.95 20.56 33.76
N ARG A 185 -26.24 20.57 34.12
CA ARG A 185 -26.84 21.59 35.00
C ARG A 185 -26.31 21.55 36.45
N HIS A 186 -26.02 20.36 36.97
CA HIS A 186 -25.55 20.20 38.35
C HIS A 186 -24.05 20.41 38.54
N TYR A 187 -23.22 20.20 37.50
CA TYR A 187 -21.77 20.08 37.68
C TYR A 187 -20.91 20.83 36.64
N HIS A 188 -21.47 21.64 35.73
CA HIS A 188 -20.77 22.20 34.58
C HIS A 188 -19.92 21.15 33.82
N GLY A 189 -20.48 19.93 33.67
CA GLY A 189 -19.72 18.69 33.46
C GLY A 189 -19.45 18.30 32.04
N THR A 190 -19.28 19.26 31.08
CA THR A 190 -18.90 18.93 29.68
C THR A 190 -17.67 18.04 29.64
N LEU A 191 -16.66 18.34 30.47
CA LEU A 191 -15.44 17.52 30.57
C LEU A 191 -15.73 16.07 31.00
N ARG A 192 -16.64 15.87 31.97
CA ARG A 192 -16.99 14.52 32.42
C ARG A 192 -17.69 13.72 31.33
N ILE A 193 -18.57 14.36 30.55
CA ILE A 193 -19.28 13.73 29.45
C ILE A 193 -18.28 13.33 28.34
N VAL A 194 -17.38 14.25 27.95
CA VAL A 194 -16.36 14.00 26.94
C VAL A 194 -15.44 12.89 27.40
N LEU A 195 -14.88 12.95 28.60
CA LEU A 195 -13.99 11.94 29.15
C LEU A 195 -14.67 10.57 29.32
N GLY A 196 -15.92 10.54 29.82
CA GLY A 196 -16.66 9.30 29.98
C GLY A 196 -16.92 8.59 28.64
N LYS A 197 -17.37 9.35 27.62
CA LYS A 197 -17.57 8.81 26.29
C LYS A 197 -16.25 8.37 25.64
N SER A 198 -15.22 9.22 25.72
CA SER A 198 -13.92 8.89 25.13
C SER A 198 -13.28 7.67 25.78
N LEU A 199 -13.42 7.51 27.11
CA LEU A 199 -12.92 6.34 27.83
C LEU A 199 -13.62 5.05 27.37
N THR A 200 -14.95 5.09 27.17
CA THR A 200 -15.69 3.94 26.65
C THR A 200 -15.19 3.52 25.26
N TYR A 201 -15.08 4.48 24.35
CA TYR A 201 -14.54 4.18 23.01
C TYR A 201 -13.09 3.72 23.07
N PHE A 202 -12.27 4.33 23.93
CA PHE A 202 -10.88 3.95 24.12
C PHE A 202 -10.75 2.48 24.55
N MET A 203 -11.49 2.05 25.56
CA MET A 203 -11.47 0.67 26.05
C MET A 203 -11.86 -0.34 24.95
N ILE A 204 -12.90 -0.03 24.19
CA ILE A 204 -13.35 -0.88 23.08
C ILE A 204 -12.23 -0.95 22.00
N TYR A 205 -11.67 0.20 21.63
CA TYR A 205 -10.71 0.25 20.52
C TYR A 205 -9.30 -0.20 20.89
N VAL A 206 -8.92 -0.20 22.14
CA VAL A 206 -7.71 -0.89 22.61
C VAL A 206 -7.82 -2.39 22.31
N ILE A 207 -8.96 -3.01 22.66
CA ILE A 207 -9.19 -4.44 22.39
C ILE A 207 -9.20 -4.71 20.86
N MET A 208 -9.93 -3.88 20.10
CA MET A 208 -9.99 -4.00 18.65
C MET A 208 -8.64 -3.77 17.98
N SER A 209 -7.83 -2.85 18.49
CA SER A 209 -6.48 -2.60 17.96
C SER A 209 -5.54 -3.78 18.22
N VAL A 210 -5.61 -4.39 19.39
CA VAL A 210 -4.84 -5.63 19.67
C VAL A 210 -5.25 -6.73 18.68
N TYR A 211 -6.54 -6.91 18.47
CA TYR A 211 -7.02 -7.88 17.47
C TYR A 211 -6.52 -7.55 16.07
N MET A 212 -6.74 -6.33 15.60
CA MET A 212 -6.42 -5.90 14.22
C MET A 212 -4.92 -5.84 13.95
N LEU A 213 -4.12 -5.35 14.90
CA LEU A 213 -2.70 -5.08 14.67
C LEU A 213 -1.77 -6.20 15.14
N CYS A 214 -2.24 -7.13 15.99
CA CYS A 214 -1.43 -8.25 16.47
C CYS A 214 -1.94 -9.61 16.00
N LEU A 215 -3.26 -9.87 16.06
CA LEU A 215 -3.80 -11.18 15.70
C LEU A 215 -3.97 -11.34 14.20
N VAL A 216 -4.58 -10.36 13.53
CA VAL A 216 -4.84 -10.42 12.08
C VAL A 216 -3.55 -10.62 11.28
N PRO A 217 -2.47 -9.84 11.47
CA PRO A 217 -1.22 -10.05 10.73
C PRO A 217 -0.63 -11.44 10.95
N LYS A 218 -0.71 -11.98 12.17
CA LYS A 218 -0.25 -13.34 12.47
C LYS A 218 -1.07 -14.41 11.76
N MET A 219 -2.40 -14.25 11.67
CA MET A 219 -3.27 -15.19 10.97
C MET A 219 -2.96 -15.25 9.47
N PHE A 220 -2.50 -14.15 8.89
CA PHE A 220 -2.16 -14.06 7.47
C PHE A 220 -0.66 -14.14 7.18
N SER A 221 0.15 -14.52 8.18
CA SER A 221 1.62 -14.65 8.06
C SER A 221 2.30 -13.39 7.52
N LEU A 222 1.76 -12.20 7.83
CA LEU A 222 2.36 -10.94 7.44
C LEU A 222 3.59 -10.64 8.29
N VAL A 223 4.58 -10.00 7.68
CA VAL A 223 5.81 -9.61 8.36
C VAL A 223 5.49 -8.63 9.50
N GLN A 224 5.95 -8.96 10.71
CA GLN A 224 5.81 -8.15 11.91
C GLN A 224 7.13 -8.15 12.67
N ILE A 225 7.91 -7.08 12.55
CA ILE A 225 9.22 -6.94 13.23
C ILE A 225 9.09 -6.09 14.50
N ALA A 226 7.95 -5.40 14.66
CA ALA A 226 7.70 -4.49 15.75
C ALA A 226 7.87 -5.11 17.14
N GLN A 227 8.52 -4.37 18.04
CA GLN A 227 8.47 -4.67 19.48
C GLN A 227 7.10 -4.29 20.04
N ALA A 228 6.45 -5.19 20.80
CA ALA A 228 5.11 -4.98 21.32
C ALA A 228 5.00 -3.69 22.16
N GLY A 229 6.00 -3.36 22.98
CA GLY A 229 6.02 -2.14 23.79
C GLY A 229 6.00 -0.86 22.95
N THR A 230 6.82 -0.79 21.90
CA THR A 230 6.88 0.34 20.96
C THR A 230 5.56 0.49 20.22
N LEU A 231 4.99 -0.62 19.78
CA LEU A 231 3.72 -0.63 19.06
C LEU A 231 2.57 -0.10 19.94
N PHE A 232 2.43 -0.59 21.17
CA PHE A 232 1.41 -0.11 22.10
C PHE A 232 1.60 1.37 22.44
N ALA A 233 2.83 1.81 22.71
CA ALA A 233 3.11 3.21 23.00
C ALA A 233 2.75 4.14 21.85
N PHE A 234 2.94 3.69 20.59
CA PHE A 234 2.58 4.47 19.41
C PHE A 234 1.08 4.46 19.12
N VAL A 235 0.40 3.32 19.28
CA VAL A 235 -1.04 3.18 18.99
C VAL A 235 -1.90 3.95 19.98
N LEU A 236 -1.44 4.16 21.22
CA LEU A 236 -2.17 4.90 22.24
C LEU A 236 -2.53 6.33 21.81
N PRO A 237 -1.60 7.23 21.46
CA PRO A 237 -1.95 8.57 20.99
C PRO A 237 -2.75 8.56 19.71
N TYR A 238 -2.54 7.57 18.82
CA TYR A 238 -3.31 7.41 17.61
C TYR A 238 -4.80 7.17 17.89
N ILE A 239 -5.13 6.22 18.77
CA ILE A 239 -6.53 5.94 19.15
C ILE A 239 -7.16 7.18 19.78
N LEU A 240 -6.46 7.87 20.68
CA LEU A 240 -6.97 9.09 21.32
C LEU A 240 -7.22 10.20 20.29
N ALA A 241 -6.30 10.44 19.38
CA ALA A 241 -6.47 11.42 18.31
C ALA A 241 -7.69 11.07 17.43
N CYS A 242 -7.84 9.79 17.04
CA CYS A 242 -8.99 9.34 16.25
C CYS A 242 -10.33 9.49 16.98
N ILE A 243 -10.38 9.20 18.27
CA ILE A 243 -11.60 9.36 19.08
C ILE A 243 -12.02 10.83 19.13
N PHE A 244 -11.10 11.72 19.51
CA PHE A 244 -11.42 13.15 19.62
C PHE A 244 -11.69 13.78 18.25
N PHE A 245 -10.99 13.35 17.20
CA PHE A 245 -11.28 13.73 15.81
C PHE A 245 -12.72 13.34 15.43
N ALA A 246 -13.10 12.08 15.65
CA ALA A 246 -14.43 11.58 15.34
C ALA A 246 -15.52 12.26 16.17
N MET A 247 -15.28 12.53 17.46
CA MET A 247 -16.19 13.28 18.30
C MET A 247 -16.34 14.73 17.83
N THR A 248 -15.26 15.37 17.36
CA THR A 248 -15.32 16.72 16.76
C THR A 248 -16.13 16.70 15.46
N CYS A 249 -15.86 15.75 14.57
CA CYS A 249 -16.60 15.60 13.31
C CYS A 249 -18.07 15.26 13.50
N SER A 250 -18.45 14.70 14.64
CA SER A 250 -19.84 14.36 14.97
C SER A 250 -20.79 15.56 14.94
N ILE A 251 -20.27 16.80 15.03
CA ILE A 251 -21.09 18.04 14.90
C ILE A 251 -21.77 18.14 13.55
N PHE A 252 -21.11 17.68 12.49
CA PHE A 252 -21.62 17.77 11.12
C PHE A 252 -22.65 16.68 10.80
N ILE A 253 -22.79 15.68 11.67
CA ILE A 253 -23.65 14.52 11.47
C ILE A 253 -25.01 14.79 12.13
N HIS A 254 -25.99 15.16 11.31
CA HIS A 254 -27.38 15.39 11.77
C HIS A 254 -28.22 14.11 11.65
N HIS A 255 -27.97 13.31 10.65
CA HIS A 255 -28.66 12.05 10.39
C HIS A 255 -27.66 10.89 10.33
N ARG A 256 -28.07 9.71 10.83
CA ARG A 256 -27.23 8.51 10.80
C ARG A 256 -26.76 8.13 9.38
N GLU A 257 -27.57 8.41 8.37
CA GLU A 257 -27.24 8.12 6.96
C GLU A 257 -26.06 8.96 6.44
N ALA A 258 -25.97 10.23 6.87
CA ALA A 258 -24.85 11.11 6.50
C ALA A 258 -23.49 10.56 6.98
N CYS A 259 -23.47 9.83 8.09
CA CYS A 259 -22.25 9.20 8.60
C CYS A 259 -21.72 8.13 7.65
N MET A 260 -22.61 7.30 7.07
CA MET A 260 -22.23 6.27 6.09
C MET A 260 -21.62 6.90 4.83
N MET A 261 -22.21 8.00 4.34
CA MET A 261 -21.68 8.72 3.18
C MET A 261 -20.27 9.26 3.48
N ILE A 262 -20.07 9.92 4.60
CA ILE A 262 -18.75 10.45 5.00
C ILE A 262 -17.73 9.32 5.07
N TYR A 263 -18.08 8.18 5.69
CA TYR A 263 -17.22 7.02 5.78
C TYR A 263 -16.78 6.52 4.41
N VAL A 264 -17.73 6.28 3.50
CA VAL A 264 -17.44 5.74 2.16
C VAL A 264 -16.59 6.71 1.33
N PHE A 265 -16.98 8.00 1.29
CA PHE A 265 -16.28 9.00 0.46
C PHE A 265 -14.91 9.41 0.99
N THR A 266 -14.63 9.23 2.28
CA THR A 266 -13.31 9.59 2.85
C THR A 266 -12.32 8.43 2.88
N SER A 267 -12.77 7.18 2.87
CA SER A 267 -11.90 6.00 3.05
C SER A 267 -10.80 5.88 1.98
N VAL A 268 -11.16 5.94 0.70
CA VAL A 268 -10.20 5.80 -0.40
C VAL A 268 -9.29 7.03 -0.55
N PRO A 269 -9.79 8.27 -0.58
CA PRO A 269 -8.94 9.45 -0.60
C PRO A 269 -7.92 9.51 0.53
N LEU A 270 -8.30 9.14 1.76
CA LEU A 270 -7.39 9.14 2.90
C LEU A 270 -6.23 8.14 2.74
N LEU A 271 -6.46 7.00 2.10
CA LEU A 271 -5.41 6.05 1.80
C LEU A 271 -4.39 6.63 0.80
N PHE A 272 -4.87 7.33 -0.23
CA PHE A 272 -4.00 7.96 -1.23
C PHE A 272 -3.19 9.12 -0.65
N ILE A 273 -3.80 10.02 0.11
CA ILE A 273 -3.11 11.18 0.70
C ILE A 273 -2.22 10.81 1.88
N SER A 274 -2.30 9.59 2.42
CA SER A 274 -1.38 9.09 3.46
C SER A 274 0.05 8.89 2.93
N GLY A 275 0.24 8.83 1.61
CA GLY A 275 1.55 8.64 0.99
C GLY A 275 1.99 7.18 0.84
N ILE A 276 1.15 6.21 1.21
CA ILE A 276 1.47 4.78 1.07
C ILE A 276 1.11 4.27 -0.33
N SER A 277 -0.13 4.49 -0.79
CA SER A 277 -0.54 4.03 -2.13
C SER A 277 0.04 4.89 -3.26
N TRP A 278 0.37 6.14 -2.97
CA TRP A 278 0.99 7.07 -3.89
C TRP A 278 2.22 7.69 -3.23
N PRO A 279 3.39 7.78 -3.91
CA PRO A 279 4.60 8.33 -3.31
C PRO A 279 4.37 9.73 -2.73
N GLY A 280 4.72 9.93 -1.46
CA GLY A 280 4.51 11.20 -0.76
C GLY A 280 5.20 12.40 -1.43
N SER A 281 6.31 12.16 -2.17
CA SER A 281 7.01 13.18 -2.97
C SER A 281 6.18 13.68 -4.16
N ALA A 282 5.28 12.86 -4.70
CA ALA A 282 4.45 13.18 -5.86
C ALA A 282 3.06 13.76 -5.46
N ILE A 283 2.76 13.87 -4.17
CA ILE A 283 1.51 14.48 -3.69
C ILE A 283 1.65 16.01 -3.77
N PRO A 284 0.69 16.73 -4.42
CA PRO A 284 0.68 18.19 -4.44
C PRO A 284 0.66 18.78 -3.03
N GLU A 285 1.33 19.92 -2.83
CA GLU A 285 1.47 20.60 -1.53
C GLU A 285 0.15 20.85 -0.82
N PHE A 286 -0.89 21.25 -1.57
CA PHE A 286 -2.24 21.46 -1.03
C PHE A 286 -2.76 20.19 -0.31
N TRP A 287 -2.65 19.02 -0.95
CA TRP A 287 -3.12 17.76 -0.38
C TRP A 287 -2.26 17.29 0.79
N LYS A 288 -0.96 17.62 0.80
CA LYS A 288 -0.09 17.37 1.96
C LYS A 288 -0.59 18.14 3.18
N VAL A 289 -0.95 19.42 3.02
CA VAL A 289 -1.49 20.23 4.12
C VAL A 289 -2.84 19.66 4.59
N VAL A 290 -3.73 19.29 3.67
CA VAL A 290 -5.02 18.66 3.99
C VAL A 290 -4.83 17.36 4.74
N SER A 291 -3.83 16.55 4.38
CA SER A 291 -3.54 15.27 5.03
C SER A 291 -3.16 15.42 6.51
N TRP A 292 -2.62 16.56 6.91
CA TRP A 292 -2.25 16.84 8.32
C TRP A 292 -3.44 16.97 9.26
N ILE A 293 -4.64 17.17 8.73
CA ILE A 293 -5.87 17.19 9.53
C ILE A 293 -6.22 15.78 10.03
N PHE A 294 -5.84 14.75 9.29
CA PHE A 294 -6.27 13.38 9.58
C PHE A 294 -5.24 12.61 10.40
N PRO A 295 -5.62 12.06 11.58
CA PRO A 295 -4.72 11.22 12.38
C PRO A 295 -4.18 10.01 11.61
N SER A 296 -4.97 9.47 10.65
CA SER A 296 -4.55 8.33 9.82
C SER A 296 -3.26 8.57 9.06
N THR A 297 -2.98 9.80 8.60
CA THR A 297 -1.75 10.10 7.84
C THR A 297 -0.50 9.80 8.68
N PHE A 298 -0.43 10.34 9.88
CA PHE A 298 0.71 10.12 10.79
C PHE A 298 0.67 8.72 11.40
N GLY A 299 -0.54 8.22 11.72
CA GLY A 299 -0.74 6.87 12.23
C GLY A 299 -0.24 5.81 11.26
N ILE A 300 -0.58 5.90 9.98
CA ILE A 300 -0.14 4.95 8.94
C ILE A 300 1.37 5.02 8.76
N ASN A 301 1.93 6.22 8.55
CA ASN A 301 3.36 6.37 8.29
C ASN A 301 4.23 5.87 9.45
N GLY A 302 3.90 6.24 10.67
CA GLY A 302 4.63 5.76 11.85
C GLY A 302 4.44 4.26 12.09
N PHE A 303 3.21 3.75 11.96
CA PHE A 303 2.93 2.33 12.16
C PHE A 303 3.65 1.43 11.15
N VAL A 304 3.65 1.79 9.86
CA VAL A 304 4.35 1.01 8.82
C VAL A 304 5.85 0.95 9.10
N ARG A 305 6.47 2.05 9.53
CA ARG A 305 7.88 2.07 9.91
C ARG A 305 8.17 1.22 11.14
N ILE A 306 7.32 1.27 12.15
CA ILE A 306 7.45 0.43 13.36
C ILE A 306 7.22 -1.04 13.02
N ASN A 307 6.12 -1.35 12.32
CA ASN A 307 5.69 -2.72 12.07
C ASN A 307 6.59 -3.46 11.08
N ASN A 308 6.92 -2.84 9.94
CA ASN A 308 7.63 -3.48 8.85
C ASN A 308 9.15 -3.32 8.95
N MET A 309 9.62 -2.18 9.49
CA MET A 309 11.05 -1.84 9.54
C MET A 309 11.65 -1.98 10.94
N GLY A 310 10.82 -2.26 11.96
CA GLY A 310 11.29 -2.37 13.34
C GLY A 310 11.75 -1.05 13.95
N ALA A 311 11.24 0.10 13.45
CA ALA A 311 11.59 1.42 13.97
C ALA A 311 11.22 1.58 15.44
N THR A 312 12.05 2.31 16.18
CA THR A 312 11.81 2.67 17.58
C THR A 312 11.02 3.98 17.69
N LEU A 313 10.49 4.32 18.88
CA LEU A 313 9.77 5.58 19.09
C LEU A 313 10.57 6.83 18.71
N PRO A 314 11.87 6.95 19.04
CA PRO A 314 12.69 8.06 18.55
C PRO A 314 12.75 8.19 17.02
N ASP A 315 12.74 7.07 16.29
CA ASP A 315 12.80 7.08 14.83
C ASP A 315 11.52 7.64 14.18
N VAL A 316 10.39 7.53 14.87
CA VAL A 316 9.07 8.04 14.46
C VAL A 316 8.60 9.20 15.33
N ALA A 317 9.55 9.95 15.93
CA ALA A 317 9.24 11.01 16.88
C ALA A 317 8.31 12.08 16.29
N THR A 318 8.49 12.43 15.02
CA THR A 318 7.66 13.42 14.32
C THR A 318 6.20 13.00 14.28
N GLU A 319 5.93 11.77 13.85
CA GLU A 319 4.59 11.20 13.75
C GLU A 319 3.98 11.04 15.16
N TYR A 320 4.76 10.56 16.10
CA TYR A 320 4.34 10.34 17.48
C TYR A 320 3.94 11.65 18.20
N HIS A 321 4.78 12.69 18.09
CA HIS A 321 4.48 14.00 18.71
C HIS A 321 3.32 14.70 18.00
N THR A 322 3.20 14.56 16.69
CA THR A 322 2.08 15.12 15.93
C THR A 322 0.76 14.47 16.34
N LEU A 323 0.74 13.15 16.57
CA LEU A 323 -0.46 12.46 17.08
C LEU A 323 -0.88 12.95 18.48
N TRP A 324 0.06 13.19 19.38
CA TRP A 324 -0.23 13.79 20.68
C TRP A 324 -0.75 15.21 20.55
N LEU A 325 -0.16 16.02 19.67
CA LEU A 325 -0.62 17.38 19.38
C LEU A 325 -2.05 17.36 18.83
N GLN A 326 -2.32 16.49 17.85
CA GLN A 326 -3.66 16.31 17.30
C GLN A 326 -4.66 15.85 18.37
N ALA A 327 -4.29 14.90 19.22
CA ALA A 327 -5.15 14.46 20.33
C ALA A 327 -5.51 15.64 21.26
N GLY A 328 -4.55 16.49 21.60
CA GLY A 328 -4.78 17.69 22.42
C GLY A 328 -5.68 18.71 21.73
N ILE A 329 -5.41 19.04 20.46
CA ILE A 329 -6.23 19.98 19.68
C ILE A 329 -7.66 19.46 19.55
N TYR A 330 -7.84 18.19 19.15
CA TYR A 330 -9.18 17.62 18.99
C TYR A 330 -9.91 17.41 20.31
N PHE A 331 -9.22 17.18 21.40
CA PHE A 331 -9.83 17.18 22.72
C PHE A 331 -10.44 18.55 23.06
N LEU A 332 -9.69 19.64 22.83
CA LEU A 332 -10.17 21.00 23.07
C LEU A 332 -11.37 21.33 22.16
N THR A 333 -11.27 21.03 20.88
CA THR A 333 -12.38 21.25 19.93
C THR A 333 -13.61 20.42 20.29
N THR A 334 -13.45 19.17 20.71
CA THR A 334 -14.54 18.33 21.22
C THR A 334 -15.22 18.97 22.43
N CYS A 335 -14.46 19.49 23.39
CA CYS A 335 -15.03 20.16 24.57
C CYS A 335 -15.85 21.40 24.19
N ILE A 336 -15.36 22.19 23.23
CA ILE A 336 -16.07 23.38 22.72
C ILE A 336 -17.36 22.97 22.02
N VAL A 337 -17.29 21.99 21.13
CA VAL A 337 -18.43 21.47 20.36
C VAL A 337 -19.53 20.94 21.30
N TYR A 338 -19.15 20.09 22.26
CA TYR A 338 -20.12 19.53 23.22
C TYR A 338 -20.71 20.61 24.13
N ARG A 339 -19.94 21.61 24.54
CA ARG A 339 -20.45 22.77 25.31
C ARG A 339 -21.49 23.53 24.48
N GLN A 340 -21.24 23.84 23.23
CA GLN A 340 -22.20 24.52 22.36
C GLN A 340 -23.48 23.71 22.17
N GLN A 341 -23.36 22.39 21.95
CA GLN A 341 -24.54 21.53 21.82
C GLN A 341 -25.39 21.46 23.06
N LEU A 342 -24.77 21.45 24.25
CA LEU A 342 -25.49 21.47 25.52
C LEU A 342 -26.16 22.83 25.84
N THR A 343 -25.67 23.92 25.26
CA THR A 343 -26.28 25.26 25.41
C THR A 343 -27.40 25.53 24.42
N LEU A 344 -27.40 24.87 23.27
CA LEU A 344 -28.41 25.02 22.23
C LEU A 344 -29.61 24.04 22.38
N SER A 345 -29.46 22.99 23.18
CA SER A 345 -30.51 22.00 23.50
C SER A 345 -31.19 22.33 24.84
#